data_57b10e1ea87e574df79ef4887f124e95
#
_entry.id   57b10e1ea87e574df79ef4887f124e95
#
_cell.length_a   1.000
_cell.length_b   1.000
_cell.length_c   1.000
_cell.angle_alpha   90.00
_cell.angle_beta   90.00
_cell.angle_gamma   90.00
#
_symmetry.space_group_name_H-M   'P 1'
#
loop_
_entity.id
_entity.type
_entity.pdbx_description
1 polymer ?
#
loop_
_entity_poly.entity_id
_entity_poly.type
_entity_poly.pdbx_seq_one_letter_code
_entity_poly.pdbx_strand_id
1 'polypeptide(L)'
;MMEKAAARQAELAKPPGSLGRLEDISVKIAGITGELAPNVTRQAIAVMSADNGVWEEGVACAPQSVTRAQTINFTRRLTGVGALSKNFGVDLLVTDVGVLDPIPDELYTDRPEIAVGAAAECATGSVAAIGKAVVTEKGVPAGGKVAAGIGVLAGTGARAGIGARAGTGVQAGKIWNRKIRPATNNIYKEAAMTEEEALLAIETGFEAARTLKKLGYGMIGVGEMGIGNTTTSTCLLAEFTGVPAAQIVGKGGGLSSDGYERKKAVVSGACERAESELGDRREDPIAVLAELGGFDIAAMAGAYIGAAACRLPVVIDGYISVVAALTADRIFDYYRVTSDVAGQPGKPAGPAFRLADFMFASHKSFERGYEVAVEALGLEPMLLLGMRLGEGSGCPIAFKVIESAVAVMRDMATFEEAAINDDYLDEIRLGDSF
;
A
#
# COMPACT_ATOMS: atom_id res chain seq x y z
N MET A 1 6.53 19.94 11.95
CA MET A 1 5.07 19.83 11.69
C MET A 1 4.40 18.87 12.68
N MET A 2 5.02 17.74 13.04
CA MET A 2 4.46 16.81 14.06
C MET A 2 4.17 17.51 15.40
N GLU A 3 5.07 18.36 15.90
CA GLU A 3 4.84 19.13 17.14
C GLU A 3 3.59 20.03 17.04
N LYS A 4 3.39 20.69 15.90
CA LYS A 4 2.17 21.49 15.66
C LYS A 4 0.92 20.66 15.60
N ALA A 5 1.00 19.45 15.01
CA ALA A 5 -0.10 18.52 14.94
C ALA A 5 -0.45 17.96 16.33
N ALA A 6 0.57 17.62 17.13
CA ALA A 6 0.37 17.19 18.52
C ALA A 6 -0.24 18.29 19.39
N ALA A 7 0.23 19.55 19.24
CA ALA A 7 -0.37 20.69 19.93
C ALA A 7 -1.86 20.87 19.54
N ARG A 8 -2.20 20.81 18.23
CA ARG A 8 -3.59 20.87 17.77
C ARG A 8 -4.44 19.74 18.34
N GLN A 9 -3.91 18.49 18.41
CA GLN A 9 -4.61 17.37 19.02
C GLN A 9 -4.93 17.60 20.50
N ALA A 10 -4.02 18.24 21.25
CA ALA A 10 -4.23 18.57 22.65
C ALA A 10 -5.30 19.65 22.89
N GLU A 11 -5.53 20.52 21.91
CA GLU A 11 -6.53 21.60 21.95
C GLU A 11 -7.94 21.14 21.56
N LEU A 12 -8.09 19.98 20.89
CA LEU A 12 -9.39 19.48 20.44
C LEU A 12 -10.29 19.13 21.63
N ALA A 13 -11.59 19.44 21.49
CA ALA A 13 -12.61 19.29 22.55
C ALA A 13 -12.90 17.82 22.91
N LYS A 14 -11.88 17.14 23.44
CA LYS A 14 -11.89 15.72 23.85
C LYS A 14 -10.91 15.46 24.99
N PRO A 15 -11.12 14.43 25.82
CA PRO A 15 -10.07 13.99 26.75
C PRO A 15 -8.78 13.62 26.00
N PRO A 16 -7.58 13.96 26.53
CA PRO A 16 -6.31 13.58 25.93
C PRO A 16 -6.24 12.06 25.69
N GLY A 17 -5.72 11.64 24.51
CA GLY A 17 -5.56 10.22 24.18
C GLY A 17 -6.86 9.43 23.89
N SER A 18 -8.05 10.06 24.01
CA SER A 18 -9.34 9.35 23.93
C SER A 18 -9.65 8.77 22.55
N LEU A 19 -9.01 9.24 21.48
CA LEU A 19 -9.10 8.68 20.13
C LEU A 19 -7.95 7.70 19.82
N GLY A 20 -7.05 7.48 20.81
CA GLY A 20 -5.96 6.51 20.69
C GLY A 20 -5.16 6.68 19.40
N ARG A 21 -4.93 5.60 18.69
CA ARG A 21 -4.09 5.57 17.47
C ARG A 21 -4.52 6.52 16.35
N LEU A 22 -5.78 6.98 16.32
CA LEU A 22 -6.18 8.00 15.33
C LEU A 22 -5.42 9.32 15.55
N GLU A 23 -5.09 9.65 16.80
CA GLU A 23 -4.30 10.83 17.12
C GLU A 23 -2.87 10.68 16.58
N ASP A 24 -2.22 9.55 16.83
CA ASP A 24 -0.86 9.26 16.35
C ASP A 24 -0.80 9.23 14.82
N ILE A 25 -1.78 8.61 14.17
CA ILE A 25 -1.89 8.57 12.71
C ILE A 25 -1.97 9.98 12.15
N SER A 26 -2.79 10.85 12.73
CA SER A 26 -2.94 12.23 12.26
C SER A 26 -1.66 13.05 12.39
N VAL A 27 -0.94 12.89 13.51
CA VAL A 27 0.36 13.52 13.76
C VAL A 27 1.41 13.02 12.77
N LYS A 28 1.47 11.70 12.54
CA LYS A 28 2.39 11.08 11.57
C LYS A 28 2.12 11.56 10.14
N ILE A 29 0.86 11.61 9.71
CA ILE A 29 0.46 12.15 8.40
C ILE A 29 0.90 13.60 8.24
N ALA A 30 0.69 14.45 9.26
CA ALA A 30 1.13 15.83 9.23
C ALA A 30 2.67 15.95 9.10
N GLY A 31 3.41 15.07 9.76
CA GLY A 31 4.87 14.99 9.64
C GLY A 31 5.32 14.62 8.23
N ILE A 32 4.70 13.62 7.62
CA ILE A 32 5.01 13.16 6.27
C ILE A 32 4.73 14.25 5.24
N THR A 33 3.52 14.82 5.26
CA THR A 33 3.05 15.75 4.21
C THR A 33 3.54 17.18 4.41
N GLY A 34 3.82 17.57 5.65
CA GLY A 34 4.12 18.94 6.02
C GLY A 34 2.87 19.82 6.21
N GLU A 35 1.68 19.23 6.23
CA GLU A 35 0.37 19.89 6.37
C GLU A 35 -0.37 19.32 7.58
N LEU A 36 -1.09 20.15 8.35
CA LEU A 36 -1.86 19.68 9.52
C LEU A 36 -3.00 18.75 9.14
N ALA A 37 -3.70 19.08 8.06
CA ALA A 37 -4.83 18.30 7.57
C ALA A 37 -4.75 18.17 6.04
N PRO A 38 -3.85 17.33 5.52
CA PRO A 38 -3.64 17.19 4.09
C PRO A 38 -4.84 16.52 3.41
N ASN A 39 -4.99 16.74 2.11
CA ASN A 39 -5.97 16.00 1.34
C ASN A 39 -5.45 14.61 1.00
N VAL A 40 -5.94 13.58 1.71
CA VAL A 40 -5.62 12.16 1.51
C VAL A 40 -6.78 11.37 0.88
N THR A 41 -7.83 12.04 0.39
CA THR A 41 -9.05 11.39 -0.12
C THR A 41 -8.86 10.73 -1.48
N ARG A 42 -7.93 11.24 -2.31
CA ARG A 42 -7.60 10.60 -3.58
C ARG A 42 -6.50 9.57 -3.37
N GLN A 43 -6.84 8.30 -3.54
CA GLN A 43 -6.00 7.16 -3.19
C GLN A 43 -5.84 6.20 -4.37
N ALA A 44 -4.66 5.59 -4.46
CA ALA A 44 -4.40 4.53 -5.43
C ALA A 44 -3.57 3.41 -4.80
N ILE A 45 -3.65 2.22 -5.40
CA ILE A 45 -2.79 1.09 -5.08
C ILE A 45 -1.94 0.77 -6.30
N ALA A 46 -0.62 0.75 -6.12
CA ALA A 46 0.32 0.26 -7.10
C ALA A 46 0.45 -1.27 -6.92
N VAL A 47 0.01 -2.03 -7.91
CA VAL A 47 0.08 -3.50 -7.92
C VAL A 47 1.21 -3.92 -8.84
N MET A 48 2.22 -4.63 -8.30
CA MET A 48 3.39 -5.12 -9.01
C MET A 48 3.24 -6.62 -9.30
N SER A 49 3.22 -7.00 -10.57
CA SER A 49 2.99 -8.39 -10.98
C SER A 49 4.26 -9.00 -11.58
N ALA A 50 4.70 -10.13 -11.03
CA ALA A 50 5.80 -10.93 -11.59
C ALA A 50 5.71 -12.38 -11.13
N ASP A 51 6.19 -13.30 -11.94
CA ASP A 51 6.34 -14.70 -11.58
C ASP A 51 7.69 -14.98 -10.93
N ASN A 52 7.71 -15.95 -10.03
CA ASN A 52 8.87 -16.37 -9.27
C ASN A 52 9.29 -17.79 -9.68
N GLY A 53 10.53 -17.95 -10.19
CA GLY A 53 11.03 -19.22 -10.71
C GLY A 53 11.09 -20.35 -9.68
N VAL A 54 11.15 -20.04 -8.40
CA VAL A 54 11.10 -21.03 -7.31
C VAL A 54 9.79 -21.83 -7.28
N TRP A 55 8.76 -21.40 -8.00
CA TRP A 55 7.53 -22.16 -8.20
C TRP A 55 7.77 -23.59 -8.71
N GLU A 56 8.79 -23.80 -9.55
CA GLU A 56 9.19 -25.12 -10.08
C GLU A 56 9.45 -26.17 -8.98
N GLU A 57 9.83 -25.74 -7.80
CA GLU A 57 10.08 -26.62 -6.65
C GLU A 57 8.79 -27.08 -5.94
N GLY A 58 7.60 -26.75 -6.47
CA GLY A 58 6.32 -27.16 -5.90
C GLY A 58 6.02 -26.52 -4.54
N VAL A 59 6.44 -25.29 -4.35
CA VAL A 59 6.28 -24.47 -3.12
C VAL A 59 4.96 -23.70 -3.06
N ALA A 60 4.14 -23.80 -4.09
CA ALA A 60 2.82 -23.18 -4.18
C ALA A 60 1.77 -24.18 -4.67
N CYS A 61 0.52 -24.06 -4.19
CA CYS A 61 -0.58 -24.91 -4.63
C CYS A 61 -1.22 -24.43 -5.95
N ALA A 62 -1.13 -23.14 -6.26
CA ALA A 62 -1.68 -22.55 -7.46
C ALA A 62 -0.73 -22.72 -8.66
N PRO A 63 -1.25 -22.93 -9.87
CA PRO A 63 -0.43 -22.89 -11.08
C PRO A 63 0.06 -21.47 -11.36
N GLN A 64 1.20 -21.35 -11.99
CA GLN A 64 1.85 -20.07 -12.29
C GLN A 64 1.00 -19.17 -13.21
N SER A 65 0.17 -19.78 -14.08
CA SER A 65 -0.78 -19.07 -14.94
C SER A 65 -1.79 -18.18 -14.18
N VAL A 66 -1.95 -18.37 -12.87
CA VAL A 66 -2.78 -17.51 -12.02
C VAL A 66 -2.22 -16.09 -11.95
N THR A 67 -0.91 -15.92 -11.95
CA THR A 67 -0.26 -14.59 -11.97
C THR A 67 -0.75 -13.77 -13.17
N ARG A 68 -0.69 -14.35 -14.38
CA ARG A 68 -1.20 -13.70 -15.59
C ARG A 68 -2.69 -13.39 -15.50
N ALA A 69 -3.49 -14.38 -15.09
CA ALA A 69 -4.94 -14.23 -15.01
C ALA A 69 -5.35 -13.11 -14.04
N GLN A 70 -4.74 -13.05 -12.87
CA GLN A 70 -5.02 -12.01 -11.87
C GLN A 70 -4.50 -10.65 -12.30
N THR A 71 -3.33 -10.57 -12.94
CA THR A 71 -2.82 -9.31 -13.50
C THR A 71 -3.82 -8.69 -14.47
N ILE A 72 -4.44 -9.50 -15.35
CA ILE A 72 -5.51 -9.04 -16.24
C ILE A 72 -6.78 -8.67 -15.44
N ASN A 73 -7.16 -9.47 -14.44
CA ASN A 73 -8.36 -9.25 -13.65
C ASN A 73 -8.29 -7.99 -12.78
N PHE A 74 -7.11 -7.53 -12.37
CA PHE A 74 -6.95 -6.23 -11.69
C PHE A 74 -7.47 -5.08 -12.53
N THR A 75 -7.16 -5.06 -13.84
CA THR A 75 -7.63 -4.00 -14.75
C THR A 75 -9.15 -3.98 -14.91
N ARG A 76 -9.79 -5.12 -14.66
CA ARG A 76 -11.24 -5.33 -14.70
C ARG A 76 -11.91 -5.19 -13.34
N ARG A 77 -11.12 -5.01 -12.25
CA ARG A 77 -11.57 -4.96 -10.86
C ARG A 77 -12.35 -6.20 -10.41
N LEU A 78 -11.91 -7.39 -10.87
CA LEU A 78 -12.52 -8.68 -10.56
C LEU A 78 -11.81 -9.45 -9.44
N THR A 79 -10.74 -8.89 -8.89
CA THR A 79 -9.94 -9.47 -7.80
C THR A 79 -10.42 -8.98 -6.43
N GLY A 80 -9.83 -9.50 -5.34
CA GLY A 80 -10.15 -9.03 -3.98
C GLY A 80 -9.90 -7.54 -3.80
N VAL A 81 -8.69 -7.07 -4.13
CA VAL A 81 -8.37 -5.64 -4.10
C VAL A 81 -9.21 -4.85 -5.08
N GLY A 82 -9.53 -5.41 -6.25
CA GLY A 82 -10.38 -4.78 -7.26
C GLY A 82 -11.78 -4.48 -6.74
N ALA A 83 -12.41 -5.44 -6.06
CA ALA A 83 -13.73 -5.30 -5.46
C ALA A 83 -13.73 -4.25 -4.31
N LEU A 84 -12.75 -4.34 -3.40
CA LEU A 84 -12.60 -3.38 -2.30
C LEU A 84 -12.30 -1.98 -2.80
N SER A 85 -11.40 -1.83 -3.77
CA SER A 85 -11.05 -0.55 -4.38
C SER A 85 -12.27 0.09 -5.08
N LYS A 86 -13.08 -0.72 -5.77
CA LYS A 86 -14.34 -0.24 -6.37
C LYS A 86 -15.32 0.27 -5.31
N ASN A 87 -15.46 -0.44 -4.20
CA ASN A 87 -16.34 -0.07 -3.10
C ASN A 87 -15.94 1.25 -2.43
N PHE A 88 -14.63 1.48 -2.28
CA PHE A 88 -14.09 2.65 -1.57
C PHE A 88 -13.65 3.80 -2.49
N GLY A 89 -13.80 3.68 -3.80
CA GLY A 89 -13.40 4.71 -4.75
C GLY A 89 -11.87 4.84 -4.88
N VAL A 90 -11.12 3.76 -4.66
CA VAL A 90 -9.65 3.69 -4.76
C VAL A 90 -9.26 3.30 -6.18
N ASP A 91 -8.23 3.94 -6.73
CA ASP A 91 -7.71 3.63 -8.06
C ASP A 91 -6.63 2.54 -8.03
N LEU A 92 -6.44 1.83 -9.15
CA LEU A 92 -5.40 0.80 -9.30
C LEU A 92 -4.44 1.18 -10.43
N LEU A 93 -3.15 1.14 -10.16
CA LEU A 93 -2.08 1.14 -11.15
C LEU A 93 -1.52 -0.28 -11.22
N VAL A 94 -1.80 -1.00 -12.30
CA VAL A 94 -1.35 -2.39 -12.49
C VAL A 94 -0.09 -2.38 -13.37
N THR A 95 0.98 -2.99 -12.87
CA THR A 95 2.29 -3.01 -13.53
C THR A 95 2.77 -4.44 -13.71
N ASP A 96 3.13 -4.79 -14.93
CA ASP A 96 3.84 -6.05 -15.24
C ASP A 96 5.34 -5.78 -15.17
N VAL A 97 6.02 -6.38 -14.20
CA VAL A 97 7.48 -6.30 -14.03
C VAL A 97 8.17 -7.63 -14.35
N GLY A 98 7.40 -8.72 -14.59
CA GLY A 98 7.99 -10.02 -14.87
C GLY A 98 6.99 -11.18 -14.95
N VAL A 99 5.77 -10.97 -15.43
CA VAL A 99 4.80 -12.07 -15.64
C VAL A 99 5.33 -13.03 -16.70
N LEU A 100 5.34 -14.33 -16.42
CA LEU A 100 5.90 -15.36 -17.30
C LEU A 100 5.08 -15.53 -18.59
N ASP A 101 3.80 -15.83 -18.42
CA ASP A 101 2.92 -16.05 -19.54
C ASP A 101 2.64 -14.77 -20.33
N PRO A 102 2.57 -14.81 -21.66
CA PRO A 102 2.31 -13.63 -22.48
C PRO A 102 0.92 -13.06 -22.19
N ILE A 103 0.87 -11.75 -21.91
CA ILE A 103 -0.36 -10.96 -21.82
C ILE A 103 -0.61 -10.36 -23.20
N PRO A 104 -1.87 -10.29 -23.72
CA PRO A 104 -2.18 -9.68 -24.99
C PRO A 104 -1.71 -8.22 -25.09
N ASP A 105 -1.06 -7.84 -26.21
CA ASP A 105 -0.46 -6.52 -26.41
C ASP A 105 -1.47 -5.38 -26.27
N GLU A 106 -2.72 -5.61 -26.66
CA GLU A 106 -3.80 -4.63 -26.54
C GLU A 106 -4.15 -4.26 -25.09
N LEU A 107 -3.72 -5.06 -24.11
CA LEU A 107 -3.90 -4.78 -22.68
C LEU A 107 -2.74 -3.96 -22.10
N TYR A 108 -1.64 -3.82 -22.83
CA TYR A 108 -0.49 -3.05 -22.38
C TYR A 108 -0.58 -1.57 -22.72
N THR A 109 0.14 -0.77 -21.96
CA THR A 109 0.44 0.65 -22.22
C THR A 109 1.88 0.95 -21.81
N ASP A 110 2.53 1.85 -22.56
CA ASP A 110 3.87 2.36 -22.23
C ASP A 110 3.82 3.49 -21.19
N ARG A 111 2.63 3.98 -20.88
CA ARG A 111 2.39 5.05 -19.89
C ARG A 111 1.51 4.54 -18.76
N PRO A 112 1.75 4.98 -17.52
CA PRO A 112 0.89 4.62 -16.42
C PRO A 112 -0.56 5.07 -16.68
N GLU A 113 -1.45 4.11 -16.93
CA GLU A 113 -2.90 4.34 -17.00
C GLU A 113 -3.54 3.80 -15.73
N ILE A 114 -4.39 4.61 -15.14
CA ILE A 114 -5.03 4.29 -13.87
C ILE A 114 -6.46 3.85 -14.14
N ALA A 115 -6.79 2.64 -13.70
CA ALA A 115 -8.17 2.19 -13.69
C ALA A 115 -8.95 3.00 -12.63
N VAL A 116 -9.79 3.93 -13.10
CA VAL A 116 -10.54 4.87 -12.24
C VAL A 116 -11.75 4.18 -11.60
N GLY A 117 -11.98 4.42 -10.31
CA GLY A 117 -13.16 3.95 -9.61
C GLY A 117 -14.43 4.73 -10.01
N ALA A 118 -15.59 4.05 -10.01
CA ALA A 118 -16.87 4.64 -10.40
C ALA A 118 -17.27 5.90 -9.57
N ALA A 119 -16.70 6.08 -8.38
CA ALA A 119 -16.93 7.27 -7.56
C ALA A 119 -16.26 8.54 -8.12
N ALA A 120 -15.16 8.41 -8.88
CA ALA A 120 -14.48 9.55 -9.49
C ALA A 120 -15.24 10.08 -10.73
N GLU A 121 -15.98 9.23 -11.45
CA GLU A 121 -16.83 9.67 -12.56
C GLU A 121 -18.00 10.55 -12.08
N CYS A 122 -18.53 10.30 -10.88
CA CYS A 122 -19.57 11.13 -10.29
C CYS A 122 -19.06 12.53 -9.87
N ALA A 123 -17.81 12.64 -9.43
CA ALA A 123 -17.19 13.90 -9.04
C ALA A 123 -16.77 14.76 -10.25
N THR A 124 -16.28 14.14 -11.33
CA THR A 124 -15.93 14.86 -12.57
C THR A 124 -17.15 15.32 -13.37
N GLY A 125 -18.26 14.58 -13.32
CA GLY A 125 -19.54 14.99 -13.93
C GLY A 125 -20.15 16.24 -13.29
N SER A 126 -19.98 16.46 -11.99
CA SER A 126 -20.52 17.63 -11.28
C SER A 126 -19.75 18.92 -11.56
N VAL A 127 -18.44 18.83 -11.75
CA VAL A 127 -17.57 20.00 -12.04
C VAL A 127 -17.77 20.50 -13.48
N ALA A 128 -18.04 19.60 -14.43
CA ALA A 128 -18.34 19.99 -15.82
C ALA A 128 -19.75 20.62 -15.97
N ALA A 129 -20.69 20.26 -15.10
CA ALA A 129 -22.05 20.85 -15.10
C ALA A 129 -22.06 22.27 -14.49
N ILE A 130 -21.17 22.55 -13.52
CA ILE A 130 -21.07 23.89 -12.92
C ILE A 130 -20.41 24.90 -13.88
N GLY A 131 -19.49 24.45 -14.73
CA GLY A 131 -18.81 25.33 -15.74
C GLY A 131 -19.69 25.77 -16.91
N LYS A 132 -20.83 25.14 -17.16
CA LYS A 132 -21.77 25.50 -18.23
C LYS A 132 -22.94 26.38 -17.81
N ALA A 133 -23.14 26.56 -16.49
CA ALA A 133 -24.25 27.36 -15.97
C ALA A 133 -23.93 28.84 -15.76
N VAL A 134 -22.69 29.29 -15.99
CA VAL A 134 -22.25 30.68 -15.71
C VAL A 134 -22.12 31.58 -16.96
N VAL A 135 -22.46 31.08 -18.14
CA VAL A 135 -22.44 31.94 -19.36
C VAL A 135 -23.74 31.82 -20.12
N THR A 136 -24.83 32.37 -19.60
CA THR A 136 -25.89 32.97 -20.41
C THR A 136 -26.68 33.97 -19.54
N GLU A 137 -26.24 35.21 -19.50
CA GLU A 137 -27.11 36.34 -19.19
C GLU A 137 -28.04 36.56 -20.37
N LYS A 138 -29.37 36.48 -20.10
CA LYS A 138 -30.39 37.42 -20.54
C LYS A 138 -31.80 36.98 -20.13
N GLY A 139 -32.53 37.86 -19.43
CA GLY A 139 -33.98 37.93 -19.46
C GLY A 139 -34.74 37.46 -18.21
N VAL A 140 -34.98 38.37 -17.27
CA VAL A 140 -36.05 38.29 -16.27
C VAL A 140 -37.42 38.56 -16.96
N PRO A 141 -38.54 37.90 -16.58
CA PRO A 141 -39.49 38.62 -15.72
C PRO A 141 -40.08 37.80 -14.54
N ALA A 142 -40.62 38.59 -13.62
CA ALA A 142 -41.09 38.28 -12.31
C ALA A 142 -42.41 37.47 -12.23
N GLY A 143 -42.60 36.79 -11.10
CA GLY A 143 -43.88 36.58 -10.47
C GLY A 143 -44.39 35.13 -10.43
N GLY A 144 -44.49 34.56 -9.22
CA GLY A 144 -45.26 33.32 -8.99
C GLY A 144 -44.99 32.63 -7.67
N LYS A 145 -45.94 32.69 -6.79
CA LYS A 145 -46.00 32.34 -5.36
C LYS A 145 -45.63 30.92 -4.99
N VAL A 146 -45.07 30.84 -3.79
CA VAL A 146 -44.79 29.70 -2.90
C VAL A 146 -46.07 28.88 -2.61
N ALA A 147 -45.94 27.54 -2.60
CA ALA A 147 -46.82 26.67 -1.82
C ALA A 147 -45.97 25.51 -1.23
N ALA A 148 -45.94 25.50 0.09
CA ALA A 148 -45.38 24.41 0.88
C ALA A 148 -46.32 23.20 0.86
N GLY A 149 -45.77 21.99 0.73
CA GLY A 149 -46.51 20.74 0.88
C GLY A 149 -45.61 19.65 1.44
N ILE A 150 -45.71 19.44 2.74
CA ILE A 150 -45.17 18.27 3.45
C ILE A 150 -46.11 17.09 3.15
N GLY A 151 -45.60 16.06 2.48
CA GLY A 151 -46.31 14.81 2.26
C GLY A 151 -45.47 13.63 2.79
N VAL A 152 -45.86 13.15 3.96
CA VAL A 152 -45.45 11.84 4.50
C VAL A 152 -46.24 10.77 3.75
N LEU A 153 -45.56 9.84 3.09
CA LEU A 153 -46.15 8.59 2.64
C LEU A 153 -45.34 7.41 3.15
N ALA A 154 -45.89 6.73 4.14
CA ALA A 154 -45.58 5.35 4.48
C ALA A 154 -46.18 4.42 3.42
N GLY A 155 -45.45 3.41 3.00
CA GLY A 155 -46.01 2.40 2.08
C GLY A 155 -45.08 1.28 1.69
N THR A 156 -45.21 0.16 2.40
CA THR A 156 -45.22 -1.23 1.93
C THR A 156 -44.05 -1.78 1.14
N GLY A 157 -43.51 -2.88 1.69
CA GLY A 157 -42.44 -3.71 1.13
C GLY A 157 -42.75 -4.31 -0.24
N ALA A 158 -41.71 -4.27 -1.07
CA ALA A 158 -41.58 -5.16 -2.20
C ALA A 158 -40.13 -5.71 -2.22
N ARG A 159 -40.00 -7.01 -2.09
CA ARG A 159 -38.75 -7.73 -2.37
C ARG A 159 -38.43 -7.49 -3.83
N ALA A 160 -37.40 -6.66 -4.10
CA ALA A 160 -36.84 -6.56 -5.44
C ALA A 160 -35.86 -7.72 -5.66
N GLY A 161 -36.18 -8.57 -6.61
CA GLY A 161 -35.29 -9.62 -7.12
C GLY A 161 -33.99 -9.01 -7.64
N ILE A 162 -32.91 -9.77 -7.51
CA ILE A 162 -31.60 -9.46 -8.08
C ILE A 162 -31.74 -9.57 -9.61
N GLY A 163 -32.17 -8.47 -10.24
CA GLY A 163 -32.12 -8.31 -11.69
C GLY A 163 -30.70 -7.92 -12.08
N ALA A 164 -30.09 -8.73 -12.94
CA ALA A 164 -28.83 -8.39 -13.60
C ALA A 164 -28.95 -7.03 -14.27
N ARG A 165 -28.30 -6.00 -13.72
CA ARG A 165 -28.13 -4.72 -14.40
C ARG A 165 -27.14 -4.93 -15.55
N ALA A 166 -27.62 -4.76 -16.77
CA ALA A 166 -26.80 -4.67 -17.97
C ALA A 166 -25.75 -3.59 -17.76
N GLY A 167 -24.47 -3.96 -18.00
CA GLY A 167 -23.32 -3.16 -17.68
C GLY A 167 -23.30 -1.81 -18.37
N THR A 168 -23.16 -0.77 -17.57
CA THR A 168 -22.39 0.40 -17.98
C THR A 168 -20.95 -0.09 -18.07
N GLY A 169 -20.39 -0.13 -19.29
CA GLY A 169 -19.05 -0.65 -19.56
C GLY A 169 -18.04 0.15 -18.76
N VAL A 170 -17.55 -0.43 -17.66
CA VAL A 170 -16.35 0.04 -16.98
C VAL A 170 -15.23 -0.15 -17.99
N GLN A 171 -14.64 0.95 -18.48
CA GLN A 171 -13.49 0.87 -19.36
C GLN A 171 -12.38 0.16 -18.58
N ALA A 172 -11.97 -1.04 -19.06
CA ALA A 172 -10.90 -1.80 -18.42
C ALA A 172 -9.63 -0.95 -18.48
N GLY A 173 -8.96 -0.81 -17.34
CA GLY A 173 -7.66 -0.17 -17.28
C GLY A 173 -6.64 -0.94 -18.12
N LYS A 174 -5.48 -0.32 -18.34
CA LYS A 174 -4.35 -0.95 -19.01
C LYS A 174 -3.32 -1.42 -18.00
N ILE A 175 -2.47 -2.35 -18.41
CA ILE A 175 -1.31 -2.83 -17.65
C ILE A 175 -0.10 -2.01 -18.09
N TRP A 176 0.54 -1.34 -17.18
CA TRP A 176 1.79 -0.66 -17.46
C TRP A 176 2.89 -1.69 -17.74
N ASN A 177 3.43 -1.67 -18.96
CA ASN A 177 4.47 -2.60 -19.38
C ASN A 177 5.84 -2.12 -18.88
N ARG A 178 6.35 -2.80 -17.87
CA ARG A 178 7.70 -2.60 -17.31
C ARG A 178 8.40 -3.94 -17.13
N LYS A 179 8.01 -4.91 -17.94
CA LYS A 179 8.56 -6.26 -17.89
C LYS A 179 10.07 -6.24 -18.14
N ILE A 180 10.83 -6.69 -17.15
CA ILE A 180 12.27 -6.85 -17.21
C ILE A 180 12.59 -8.10 -18.05
N ARG A 181 12.04 -9.23 -17.64
CA ARG A 181 11.99 -10.49 -18.38
C ARG A 181 10.86 -11.39 -17.83
N PRO A 182 10.51 -12.48 -18.52
CA PRO A 182 9.57 -13.47 -18.00
C PRO A 182 10.14 -14.19 -16.79
N ALA A 183 9.53 -14.03 -15.61
CA ALA A 183 9.88 -14.61 -14.31
C ALA A 183 11.31 -14.33 -13.81
N THR A 184 11.55 -14.51 -12.52
CA THR A 184 12.91 -14.64 -11.97
C THR A 184 13.44 -16.06 -12.19
N ASN A 185 14.73 -16.27 -11.95
CA ASN A 185 15.28 -17.61 -11.84
C ASN A 185 14.80 -18.30 -10.55
N ASN A 186 15.12 -19.58 -10.43
CA ASN A 186 14.79 -20.40 -9.28
C ASN A 186 15.82 -20.21 -8.16
N ILE A 187 15.45 -19.50 -7.10
CA ILE A 187 16.34 -19.17 -5.98
C ILE A 187 16.90 -20.40 -5.24
N TYR A 188 16.34 -21.57 -5.43
CA TYR A 188 16.88 -22.82 -4.89
C TYR A 188 18.13 -23.28 -5.65
N LYS A 189 18.27 -22.88 -6.93
CA LYS A 189 19.34 -23.31 -7.83
C LYS A 189 20.38 -22.23 -8.09
N GLU A 190 19.95 -20.99 -8.21
CA GLU A 190 20.78 -19.85 -8.60
C GLU A 190 20.20 -18.53 -8.10
N ALA A 191 20.89 -17.41 -8.29
CA ALA A 191 20.35 -16.08 -7.96
C ALA A 191 19.04 -15.79 -8.71
N ALA A 192 18.08 -15.16 -8.03
CA ALA A 192 16.79 -14.81 -8.62
C ALA A 192 16.92 -13.92 -9.86
N MET A 193 17.82 -12.96 -9.79
CA MET A 193 18.05 -11.95 -10.84
C MET A 193 19.45 -11.35 -10.70
N THR A 194 19.88 -10.58 -11.69
CA THR A 194 21.09 -9.77 -11.55
C THR A 194 20.79 -8.52 -10.71
N GLU A 195 21.82 -7.84 -10.19
CA GLU A 195 21.65 -6.59 -9.47
C GLU A 195 21.11 -5.47 -10.36
N GLU A 196 21.49 -5.45 -11.63
CA GLU A 196 20.94 -4.51 -12.62
C GLU A 196 19.45 -4.74 -12.83
N GLU A 197 19.00 -6.00 -12.90
CA GLU A 197 17.58 -6.34 -12.99
C GLU A 197 16.81 -5.93 -11.71
N ALA A 198 17.41 -6.12 -10.53
CA ALA A 198 16.85 -5.68 -9.26
C ALA A 198 16.71 -4.15 -9.22
N LEU A 199 17.71 -3.42 -9.66
CA LEU A 199 17.68 -1.95 -9.75
C LEU A 199 16.62 -1.45 -10.73
N LEU A 200 16.43 -2.10 -11.89
CA LEU A 200 15.37 -1.77 -12.84
C LEU A 200 13.97 -1.98 -12.25
N ALA A 201 13.79 -3.04 -11.46
CA ALA A 201 12.53 -3.28 -10.75
C ALA A 201 12.28 -2.20 -9.68
N ILE A 202 13.30 -1.85 -8.87
CA ILE A 202 13.23 -0.76 -7.88
C ILE A 202 12.89 0.56 -8.57
N GLU A 203 13.55 0.90 -9.68
CA GLU A 203 13.27 2.12 -10.44
C GLU A 203 11.81 2.17 -10.92
N THR A 204 11.29 1.04 -11.38
CA THR A 204 9.88 0.92 -11.81
C THR A 204 8.92 1.27 -10.68
N GLY A 205 9.12 0.73 -9.50
CA GLY A 205 8.31 1.04 -8.32
C GLY A 205 8.42 2.50 -7.88
N PHE A 206 9.65 3.03 -7.87
CA PHE A 206 9.91 4.44 -7.57
C PHE A 206 9.17 5.37 -8.54
N GLU A 207 9.22 5.05 -9.84
CA GLU A 207 8.50 5.82 -10.87
C GLU A 207 6.98 5.72 -10.72
N ALA A 208 6.44 4.56 -10.29
CA ALA A 208 5.03 4.38 -9.97
C ALA A 208 4.57 5.37 -8.88
N ALA A 209 5.28 5.42 -7.75
CA ALA A 209 4.95 6.33 -6.65
C ALA A 209 5.07 7.80 -7.07
N ARG A 210 6.15 8.16 -7.80
CA ARG A 210 6.35 9.50 -8.33
C ARG A 210 5.24 9.93 -9.28
N THR A 211 4.80 9.03 -10.14
CA THR A 211 3.72 9.28 -11.10
C THR A 211 2.39 9.48 -10.39
N LEU A 212 2.06 8.64 -9.41
CA LEU A 212 0.85 8.79 -8.61
C LEU A 212 0.85 10.15 -7.86
N LYS A 213 1.98 10.56 -7.29
CA LYS A 213 2.11 11.90 -6.69
C LYS A 213 1.85 13.02 -7.69
N LYS A 214 2.45 12.95 -8.90
CA LYS A 214 2.24 13.95 -9.97
C LYS A 214 0.79 14.02 -10.44
N LEU A 215 0.06 12.90 -10.40
CA LEU A 215 -1.35 12.83 -10.72
C LEU A 215 -2.27 13.31 -9.58
N GLY A 216 -1.70 13.79 -8.47
CA GLY A 216 -2.44 14.39 -7.35
C GLY A 216 -3.02 13.38 -6.37
N TYR A 217 -2.48 12.15 -6.30
CA TYR A 217 -2.84 11.22 -5.23
C TYR A 217 -2.23 11.69 -3.91
N GLY A 218 -3.03 11.69 -2.85
CA GLY A 218 -2.64 12.14 -1.51
C GLY A 218 -2.08 11.01 -0.64
N MET A 219 -2.36 9.76 -1.01
CA MET A 219 -1.90 8.55 -0.31
C MET A 219 -1.90 7.36 -1.27
N ILE A 220 -0.96 6.44 -1.11
CA ILE A 220 -0.91 5.20 -1.91
C ILE A 220 -0.84 3.95 -1.04
N GLY A 221 -1.26 2.84 -1.61
CA GLY A 221 -0.99 1.49 -1.11
C GLY A 221 -0.10 0.73 -2.08
N VAL A 222 0.50 -0.35 -1.60
CA VAL A 222 1.37 -1.21 -2.42
C VAL A 222 0.86 -2.64 -2.32
N GLY A 223 0.59 -3.24 -3.47
CA GLY A 223 0.13 -4.61 -3.63
C GLY A 223 0.97 -5.38 -4.65
N GLU A 224 0.72 -6.67 -4.75
CA GLU A 224 1.51 -7.57 -5.58
C GLU A 224 0.66 -8.69 -6.20
N MET A 225 1.24 -9.36 -7.18
CA MET A 225 0.77 -10.64 -7.70
C MET A 225 1.95 -11.44 -8.23
N GLY A 226 2.27 -12.56 -7.53
CA GLY A 226 3.37 -13.42 -7.94
C GLY A 226 3.28 -14.80 -7.30
N ILE A 227 2.87 -15.82 -8.04
CA ILE A 227 2.80 -17.18 -7.47
C ILE A 227 4.22 -17.63 -7.11
N GLY A 228 4.41 -18.03 -5.84
CA GLY A 228 5.71 -18.41 -5.27
C GLY A 228 6.36 -17.34 -4.39
N ASN A 229 5.90 -16.09 -4.44
CA ASN A 229 6.52 -14.97 -3.72
C ASN A 229 6.52 -15.06 -2.19
N THR A 230 5.65 -15.87 -1.58
CA THR A 230 5.74 -16.18 -0.15
C THR A 230 7.04 -16.92 0.21
N THR A 231 7.65 -17.65 -0.75
CA THR A 231 8.91 -18.35 -0.56
C THR A 231 10.08 -17.38 -0.60
N THR A 232 10.16 -16.54 -1.63
CA THR A 232 11.18 -15.49 -1.76
C THR A 232 11.10 -14.49 -0.60
N SER A 233 9.89 -14.08 -0.20
CA SER A 233 9.69 -13.25 0.99
C SER A 233 10.21 -13.89 2.27
N THR A 234 10.01 -15.20 2.45
CA THR A 234 10.51 -15.89 3.64
C THR A 234 12.03 -15.93 3.68
N CYS A 235 12.69 -16.14 2.53
CA CYS A 235 14.15 -16.11 2.44
C CYS A 235 14.70 -14.71 2.75
N LEU A 236 14.13 -13.66 2.14
CA LEU A 236 14.52 -12.27 2.41
C LEU A 236 14.32 -11.89 3.89
N LEU A 237 13.19 -12.27 4.47
CA LEU A 237 12.91 -12.00 5.88
C LEU A 237 13.92 -12.69 6.81
N ALA A 238 14.24 -13.95 6.55
CA ALA A 238 15.23 -14.69 7.31
C ALA A 238 16.60 -13.99 7.24
N GLU A 239 17.02 -13.59 6.05
CA GLU A 239 18.30 -12.94 5.81
C GLU A 239 18.39 -11.57 6.51
N PHE A 240 17.38 -10.73 6.37
CA PHE A 240 17.38 -9.38 6.96
C PHE A 240 17.18 -9.33 8.47
N THR A 241 16.64 -10.38 9.07
CA THR A 241 16.34 -10.40 10.52
C THR A 241 17.20 -11.38 11.30
N GLY A 242 17.87 -12.31 10.64
CA GLY A 242 18.59 -13.41 11.29
C GLY A 242 17.67 -14.46 11.95
N VAL A 243 16.34 -14.34 11.78
CA VAL A 243 15.41 -15.34 12.30
C VAL A 243 15.46 -16.59 11.44
N PRO A 244 15.67 -17.78 12.01
CA PRO A 244 15.75 -19.01 11.22
C PRO A 244 14.51 -19.20 10.33
N ALA A 245 14.73 -19.44 9.05
CA ALA A 245 13.67 -19.59 8.05
C ALA A 245 12.60 -20.61 8.45
N ALA A 246 12.99 -21.70 9.12
CA ALA A 246 12.07 -22.74 9.60
C ALA A 246 11.01 -22.22 10.59
N GLN A 247 11.27 -21.11 11.30
CA GLN A 247 10.35 -20.53 12.27
C GLN A 247 9.30 -19.63 11.61
N ILE A 248 9.63 -19.03 10.48
CA ILE A 248 8.82 -18.02 9.80
C ILE A 248 8.16 -18.52 8.51
N VAL A 249 8.56 -19.67 7.98
CA VAL A 249 7.93 -20.24 6.78
C VAL A 249 6.47 -20.58 7.05
N GLY A 250 5.57 -20.07 6.18
CA GLY A 250 4.14 -20.32 6.22
C GLY A 250 3.67 -21.29 5.13
N LYS A 251 2.41 -21.76 5.22
CA LYS A 251 1.79 -22.62 4.19
C LYS A 251 1.39 -21.86 2.92
N GLY A 252 1.50 -20.52 2.93
CA GLY A 252 1.04 -19.70 1.82
C GLY A 252 -0.45 -19.92 1.53
N GLY A 253 -0.82 -20.02 0.25
CA GLY A 253 -2.19 -20.21 -0.20
C GLY A 253 -2.85 -21.55 0.13
N GLY A 254 -2.25 -22.42 0.97
CA GLY A 254 -2.88 -23.64 1.43
C GLY A 254 -2.22 -24.95 0.97
N LEU A 255 -0.89 -25.02 1.07
CA LEU A 255 -0.13 -26.25 0.78
C LEU A 255 -0.57 -27.44 1.63
N SER A 256 -0.53 -28.63 1.03
CA SER A 256 -0.59 -29.92 1.75
C SER A 256 0.56 -30.04 2.76
N SER A 257 0.48 -31.02 3.65
CA SER A 257 1.58 -31.27 4.61
C SER A 257 2.90 -31.57 3.90
N ASP A 258 2.89 -32.40 2.87
CA ASP A 258 4.09 -32.75 2.09
C ASP A 258 4.63 -31.52 1.30
N GLY A 259 3.73 -30.72 0.72
CA GLY A 259 4.10 -29.47 0.05
C GLY A 259 4.71 -28.45 1.03
N TYR A 260 4.21 -28.43 2.26
CA TYR A 260 4.77 -27.56 3.31
C TYR A 260 6.18 -28.01 3.75
N GLU A 261 6.40 -29.32 3.96
CA GLU A 261 7.75 -29.83 4.27
C GLU A 261 8.73 -29.55 3.12
N ARG A 262 8.28 -29.74 1.88
CA ARG A 262 9.08 -29.38 0.69
C ARG A 262 9.43 -27.89 0.68
N LYS A 263 8.45 -27.02 0.93
CA LYS A 263 8.69 -25.58 0.99
C LYS A 263 9.72 -25.21 2.06
N LYS A 264 9.67 -25.83 3.24
CA LYS A 264 10.69 -25.64 4.28
C LYS A 264 12.09 -26.04 3.80
N ALA A 265 12.21 -27.18 3.15
CA ALA A 265 13.49 -27.64 2.61
C ALA A 265 14.03 -26.68 1.52
N VAL A 266 13.16 -26.23 0.62
CA VAL A 266 13.52 -25.26 -0.44
C VAL A 266 13.98 -23.93 0.16
N VAL A 267 13.25 -23.38 1.13
CA VAL A 267 13.61 -22.12 1.79
C VAL A 267 14.96 -22.27 2.50
N SER A 268 15.17 -23.35 3.27
CA SER A 268 16.46 -23.57 3.95
C SER A 268 17.61 -23.70 2.97
N GLY A 269 17.45 -24.52 1.92
CA GLY A 269 18.49 -24.70 0.91
C GLY A 269 18.81 -23.44 0.10
N ALA A 270 17.79 -22.59 -0.19
CA ALA A 270 18.00 -21.31 -0.85
C ALA A 270 18.78 -20.33 0.05
N CYS A 271 18.48 -20.27 1.35
CA CYS A 271 19.22 -19.44 2.31
C CYS A 271 20.66 -19.92 2.49
N GLU A 272 20.88 -21.25 2.61
CA GLU A 272 22.23 -21.85 2.72
C GLU A 272 23.08 -21.57 1.46
N ARG A 273 22.49 -21.70 0.28
CA ARG A 273 23.15 -21.35 -0.98
C ARG A 273 23.51 -19.86 -1.02
N ALA A 274 22.56 -18.97 -0.71
CA ALA A 274 22.79 -17.55 -0.70
C ALA A 274 23.88 -17.12 0.29
N GLU A 275 23.93 -17.73 1.48
CA GLU A 275 25.00 -17.49 2.45
C GLU A 275 26.37 -17.81 1.87
N SER A 276 26.50 -18.93 1.13
CA SER A 276 27.75 -19.34 0.48
C SER A 276 28.15 -18.42 -0.69
N GLU A 277 27.18 -18.01 -1.52
CA GLU A 277 27.43 -17.21 -2.73
C GLU A 277 27.70 -15.73 -2.42
N LEU A 278 26.97 -15.17 -1.45
CA LEU A 278 27.10 -13.76 -1.09
C LEU A 278 28.34 -13.47 -0.24
N GLY A 279 28.71 -14.37 0.69
CA GLY A 279 29.82 -14.11 1.60
C GLY A 279 29.68 -12.76 2.31
N ASP A 280 30.68 -11.90 2.22
CA ASP A 280 30.68 -10.55 2.83
C ASP A 280 29.62 -9.61 2.21
N ARG A 281 29.08 -9.94 1.05
CA ARG A 281 28.02 -9.14 0.39
C ARG A 281 26.63 -9.31 0.99
N ARG A 282 26.48 -10.15 2.00
CA ARG A 282 25.21 -10.26 2.78
C ARG A 282 24.83 -8.97 3.48
N GLU A 283 25.76 -8.06 3.68
CA GLU A 283 25.47 -6.72 4.21
C GLU A 283 24.83 -5.79 3.18
N ASP A 284 25.01 -6.06 1.87
CA ASP A 284 24.39 -5.27 0.81
C ASP A 284 22.96 -5.77 0.51
N PRO A 285 21.91 -5.00 0.88
CA PRO A 285 20.54 -5.44 0.69
C PRO A 285 20.10 -5.55 -0.77
N ILE A 286 20.82 -4.90 -1.72
CA ILE A 286 20.54 -5.09 -3.16
C ILE A 286 21.09 -6.44 -3.60
N ALA A 287 22.28 -6.84 -3.15
CA ALA A 287 22.83 -8.15 -3.43
C ALA A 287 21.95 -9.27 -2.86
N VAL A 288 21.47 -9.12 -1.62
CA VAL A 288 20.51 -10.05 -0.98
C VAL A 288 19.19 -10.13 -1.76
N LEU A 289 18.66 -8.99 -2.19
CA LEU A 289 17.43 -8.93 -3.00
C LEU A 289 17.62 -9.61 -4.36
N ALA A 290 18.75 -9.40 -5.03
CA ALA A 290 19.06 -10.04 -6.29
C ALA A 290 19.21 -11.57 -6.15
N GLU A 291 19.77 -12.03 -5.04
CA GLU A 291 20.01 -13.43 -4.76
C GLU A 291 18.72 -14.21 -4.42
N LEU A 292 17.85 -13.64 -3.55
CA LEU A 292 16.72 -14.34 -2.92
C LEU A 292 15.34 -13.76 -3.23
N GLY A 293 15.27 -12.62 -3.91
CA GLY A 293 14.04 -11.86 -4.08
C GLY A 293 13.16 -12.26 -5.25
N GLY A 294 12.34 -11.30 -5.66
CA GLY A 294 11.46 -11.36 -6.83
C GLY A 294 11.32 -9.97 -7.44
N PHE A 295 10.99 -9.88 -8.73
CA PHE A 295 10.76 -8.59 -9.39
C PHE A 295 9.60 -7.81 -8.77
N ASP A 296 8.55 -8.51 -8.33
CA ASP A 296 7.42 -7.94 -7.61
C ASP A 296 7.85 -7.30 -6.28
N ILE A 297 8.65 -8.00 -5.48
CA ILE A 297 9.19 -7.51 -4.20
C ILE A 297 10.11 -6.32 -4.43
N ALA A 298 11.01 -6.41 -5.40
CA ALA A 298 11.94 -5.34 -5.75
C ALA A 298 11.20 -4.06 -6.21
N ALA A 299 10.18 -4.21 -7.06
CA ALA A 299 9.36 -3.08 -7.50
C ALA A 299 8.52 -2.48 -6.36
N MET A 300 7.98 -3.32 -5.46
CA MET A 300 7.31 -2.80 -4.25
C MET A 300 8.28 -2.03 -3.35
N ALA A 301 9.50 -2.53 -3.15
CA ALA A 301 10.52 -1.81 -2.38
C ALA A 301 10.81 -0.43 -2.99
N GLY A 302 10.92 -0.36 -4.31
CA GLY A 302 11.05 0.90 -5.05
C GLY A 302 9.86 1.85 -4.83
N ALA A 303 8.63 1.31 -4.77
CA ALA A 303 7.44 2.12 -4.53
C ALA A 303 7.44 2.75 -3.11
N TYR A 304 7.91 2.03 -2.10
CA TYR A 304 8.08 2.58 -0.74
C TYR A 304 9.13 3.69 -0.69
N ILE A 305 10.29 3.48 -1.32
CA ILE A 305 11.36 4.49 -1.41
C ILE A 305 10.84 5.73 -2.16
N GLY A 306 10.15 5.53 -3.29
CA GLY A 306 9.59 6.60 -4.11
C GLY A 306 8.50 7.40 -3.38
N ALA A 307 7.66 6.72 -2.59
CA ALA A 307 6.65 7.38 -1.75
C ALA A 307 7.30 8.30 -0.72
N ALA A 308 8.31 7.82 0.00
CA ALA A 308 9.05 8.64 0.97
C ALA A 308 9.73 9.84 0.30
N ALA A 309 10.41 9.63 -0.83
CA ALA A 309 11.04 10.71 -1.59
C ALA A 309 10.04 11.79 -2.07
N CYS A 310 8.80 11.39 -2.33
CA CYS A 310 7.72 12.29 -2.73
C CYS A 310 6.89 12.83 -1.54
N ARG A 311 7.25 12.52 -0.29
CA ARG A 311 6.47 12.84 0.90
C ARG A 311 5.01 12.40 0.77
N LEU A 312 4.82 11.18 0.28
CA LEU A 312 3.53 10.56 0.04
C LEU A 312 3.31 9.45 1.07
N PRO A 313 2.31 9.55 1.94
CA PRO A 313 1.97 8.49 2.87
C PRO A 313 1.71 7.19 2.14
N VAL A 314 2.29 6.08 2.61
CA VAL A 314 2.17 4.79 1.95
C VAL A 314 1.68 3.69 2.90
N VAL A 315 0.75 2.88 2.43
CA VAL A 315 0.13 1.80 3.20
C VAL A 315 0.68 0.45 2.74
N ILE A 316 1.17 -0.30 3.72
CA ILE A 316 1.62 -1.69 3.59
C ILE A 316 0.40 -2.60 3.68
N ASP A 317 0.27 -3.58 2.79
CA ASP A 317 -0.81 -4.56 2.80
C ASP A 317 -0.53 -5.73 3.77
N GLY A 318 -0.21 -6.89 3.25
CA GLY A 318 0.02 -8.13 3.99
C GLY A 318 1.49 -8.55 4.06
N TYR A 319 1.71 -9.88 4.09
CA TYR A 319 3.03 -10.46 4.35
C TYR A 319 4.08 -10.08 3.30
N ILE A 320 3.79 -10.27 2.01
CA ILE A 320 4.76 -9.95 0.95
C ILE A 320 5.08 -8.44 0.97
N SER A 321 4.04 -7.63 1.14
CA SER A 321 4.13 -6.18 1.15
C SER A 321 4.98 -5.66 2.33
N VAL A 322 4.86 -6.27 3.54
CA VAL A 322 5.69 -5.86 4.69
C VAL A 322 7.14 -6.30 4.53
N VAL A 323 7.41 -7.44 3.88
CA VAL A 323 8.79 -7.86 3.57
C VAL A 323 9.41 -6.93 2.53
N ALA A 324 8.66 -6.53 1.50
CA ALA A 324 9.13 -5.52 0.54
C ALA A 324 9.38 -4.16 1.21
N ALA A 325 8.58 -3.77 2.18
CA ALA A 325 8.78 -2.56 2.98
C ALA A 325 10.07 -2.66 3.84
N LEU A 326 10.32 -3.83 4.45
CA LEU A 326 11.56 -4.11 5.17
C LEU A 326 12.77 -4.08 4.24
N THR A 327 12.67 -4.67 3.05
CA THR A 327 13.70 -4.60 2.01
C THR A 327 14.02 -3.15 1.66
N ALA A 328 13.00 -2.32 1.45
CA ALA A 328 13.16 -0.90 1.19
C ALA A 328 13.87 -0.15 2.33
N ASP A 329 13.49 -0.44 3.58
CA ASP A 329 14.08 0.17 4.79
C ASP A 329 15.56 -0.22 4.92
N ARG A 330 15.93 -1.50 4.65
CA ARG A 330 17.32 -1.96 4.63
C ARG A 330 18.14 -1.30 3.53
N ILE A 331 17.60 -1.19 2.31
CA ILE A 331 18.26 -0.48 1.20
C ILE A 331 18.49 0.98 1.58
N PHE A 332 17.48 1.66 2.08
CA PHE A 332 17.58 3.05 2.48
C PHE A 332 18.65 3.27 3.55
N ASP A 333 18.65 2.48 4.62
CA ASP A 333 19.60 2.62 5.72
C ASP A 333 21.03 2.31 5.27
N TYR A 334 21.24 1.26 4.50
CA TYR A 334 22.58 0.87 4.02
C TYR A 334 23.21 1.97 3.16
N TYR A 335 22.47 2.47 2.15
CA TYR A 335 23.03 3.48 1.25
C TYR A 335 23.10 4.88 1.89
N ARG A 336 22.23 5.19 2.86
CA ARG A 336 22.36 6.42 3.65
C ARG A 336 23.67 6.42 4.45
N VAL A 337 23.98 5.35 5.16
CA VAL A 337 25.19 5.23 5.97
C VAL A 337 26.46 5.21 5.10
N THR A 338 26.46 4.45 4.02
CA THR A 338 27.63 4.35 3.12
C THR A 338 27.91 5.63 2.34
N SER A 339 26.88 6.40 2.00
CA SER A 339 27.02 7.71 1.36
C SER A 339 27.58 8.78 2.31
N ASP A 340 27.23 8.73 3.59
CA ASP A 340 27.77 9.66 4.62
C ASP A 340 29.26 9.44 4.88
N VAL A 341 29.77 8.23 4.71
CA VAL A 341 31.20 7.89 4.83
C VAL A 341 32.03 8.45 3.67
N ALA A 342 31.42 8.59 2.48
CA ALA A 342 32.13 9.05 1.28
C ALA A 342 32.28 10.57 1.17
N GLY A 343 31.67 11.39 2.01
CA GLY A 343 31.67 12.84 1.86
C GLY A 343 31.65 13.63 3.15
N GLN A 344 32.80 14.08 3.64
CA GLN A 344 33.07 15.03 4.71
C GLN A 344 32.93 14.52 6.16
N PRO A 345 34.05 14.22 6.85
CA PRO A 345 34.05 13.99 8.29
C PRO A 345 33.66 15.31 9.01
N GLY A 346 32.56 15.27 9.78
CA GLY A 346 32.20 16.35 10.70
C GLY A 346 30.86 17.05 10.43
N LYS A 347 30.09 16.68 9.40
CA LYS A 347 28.69 17.12 9.34
C LYS A 347 27.82 16.16 10.16
N PRO A 348 27.05 16.66 11.16
CA PRO A 348 26.08 15.78 11.80
C PRO A 348 25.12 15.27 10.71
N ALA A 349 24.92 13.96 10.67
CA ALA A 349 23.83 13.35 9.89
C ALA A 349 22.57 14.18 10.16
N GLY A 350 21.86 14.59 9.09
CA GLY A 350 20.56 15.25 9.25
C GLY A 350 19.66 14.42 10.17
N PRO A 351 18.51 14.94 10.65
CA PRO A 351 17.67 14.22 11.58
C PRO A 351 17.45 12.81 11.05
N ALA A 352 17.86 11.82 11.86
CA ALA A 352 17.78 10.40 11.50
C ALA A 352 16.30 10.01 11.39
N PHE A 353 15.71 10.13 10.19
CA PHE A 353 14.40 9.52 9.91
C PHE A 353 14.62 8.13 9.31
N ARG A 354 13.71 7.22 9.62
CA ARG A 354 13.64 5.89 9.02
C ARG A 354 12.69 5.92 7.84
N LEU A 355 12.89 5.06 6.87
CA LEU A 355 11.95 4.93 5.76
C LEU A 355 10.55 4.51 6.27
N ALA A 356 10.50 3.69 7.33
CA ALA A 356 9.27 3.27 8.01
C ALA A 356 8.42 4.42 8.57
N ASP A 357 9.01 5.61 8.79
CA ASP A 357 8.25 6.77 9.25
C ASP A 357 7.23 7.27 8.22
N PHE A 358 7.37 6.89 6.95
CA PHE A 358 6.43 7.19 5.87
C PHE A 358 5.35 6.12 5.68
N MET A 359 5.44 4.99 6.38
CA MET A 359 4.65 3.78 6.16
C MET A 359 3.59 3.57 7.24
N PHE A 360 2.46 2.96 6.83
CA PHE A 360 1.38 2.53 7.72
C PHE A 360 1.06 1.08 7.44
N ALA A 361 1.11 0.21 8.45
CA ALA A 361 0.73 -1.19 8.32
C ALA A 361 -0.81 -1.32 8.36
N SER A 362 -1.42 -1.86 7.30
CA SER A 362 -2.89 -1.94 7.18
C SER A 362 -3.50 -2.92 8.17
N HIS A 363 -3.20 -4.20 8.02
CA HIS A 363 -3.79 -5.26 8.83
C HIS A 363 -2.73 -6.27 9.27
N LYS A 364 -2.97 -6.91 10.41
CA LYS A 364 -2.20 -8.07 10.83
C LYS A 364 -2.51 -9.23 9.90
N SER A 365 -1.54 -9.60 9.05
CA SER A 365 -1.68 -10.77 8.19
C SER A 365 -1.58 -12.06 9.00
N PHE A 366 -2.29 -13.10 8.55
CA PHE A 366 -2.29 -14.40 9.22
C PHE A 366 -1.07 -15.27 8.85
N GLU A 367 -0.14 -14.76 8.03
CA GLU A 367 1.11 -15.44 7.67
C GLU A 367 2.15 -15.34 8.80
N ARG A 368 2.88 -16.45 9.06
CA ARG A 368 3.79 -16.59 10.20
C ARG A 368 4.89 -15.52 10.29
N GLY A 369 5.47 -15.16 9.17
CA GLY A 369 6.56 -14.19 9.12
C GLY A 369 6.12 -12.73 9.29
N TYR A 370 4.81 -12.46 9.27
CA TYR A 370 4.31 -11.08 9.29
C TYR A 370 4.72 -10.32 10.55
N GLU A 371 4.57 -10.92 11.73
CA GLU A 371 4.92 -10.28 13.01
C GLU A 371 6.39 -9.91 13.06
N VAL A 372 7.26 -10.83 12.65
CA VAL A 372 8.73 -10.59 12.61
C VAL A 372 9.05 -9.39 11.70
N ALA A 373 8.43 -9.32 10.53
CA ALA A 373 8.68 -8.24 9.56
C ALA A 373 8.16 -6.88 10.07
N VAL A 374 6.95 -6.83 10.62
CA VAL A 374 6.35 -5.58 11.11
C VAL A 374 7.04 -5.06 12.37
N GLU A 375 7.50 -5.94 13.25
CA GLU A 375 8.31 -5.61 14.43
C GLU A 375 9.70 -5.08 14.03
N ALA A 376 10.34 -5.67 13.02
CA ALA A 376 11.62 -5.19 12.49
C ALA A 376 11.52 -3.77 11.90
N LEU A 377 10.35 -3.40 11.38
CA LEU A 377 10.03 -2.04 10.94
C LEU A 377 9.62 -1.11 12.09
N GLY A 378 9.35 -1.63 13.28
CA GLY A 378 8.81 -0.84 14.40
C GLY A 378 7.41 -0.29 14.12
N LEU A 379 6.61 -1.01 13.33
CA LEU A 379 5.25 -0.63 12.96
C LEU A 379 4.22 -1.52 13.67
N GLU A 380 3.01 -1.01 13.79
CA GLU A 380 1.87 -1.72 14.34
C GLU A 380 0.71 -1.71 13.35
N PRO A 381 0.09 -2.88 13.03
CA PRO A 381 -1.04 -2.94 12.11
C PRO A 381 -2.28 -2.27 12.69
N MET A 382 -3.05 -1.58 11.84
CA MET A 382 -4.27 -0.87 12.26
C MET A 382 -5.47 -1.80 12.45
N LEU A 383 -5.50 -2.96 11.74
CA LEU A 383 -6.68 -3.82 11.64
C LEU A 383 -6.36 -5.27 12.00
N LEU A 384 -7.28 -5.94 12.71
CA LEU A 384 -7.22 -7.35 13.08
C LEU A 384 -8.38 -8.11 12.41
N LEU A 385 -8.26 -8.42 11.11
CA LEU A 385 -9.32 -9.03 10.30
C LEU A 385 -9.03 -10.48 9.88
N GLY A 386 -7.88 -11.04 10.28
CA GLY A 386 -7.47 -12.40 9.88
C GLY A 386 -7.23 -12.57 8.38
N MET A 387 -6.98 -11.47 7.65
CA MET A 387 -6.75 -11.49 6.21
C MET A 387 -5.39 -12.10 5.87
N ARG A 388 -5.31 -12.76 4.70
CA ARG A 388 -4.09 -13.36 4.15
C ARG A 388 -4.12 -13.48 2.62
N LEU A 389 -4.86 -12.59 1.94
CA LEU A 389 -5.01 -12.65 0.49
C LEU A 389 -3.80 -12.05 -0.24
N GLY A 390 -3.28 -10.91 0.23
CA GLY A 390 -2.33 -10.08 -0.53
C GLY A 390 -3.04 -9.13 -1.49
N GLU A 391 -2.49 -8.93 -2.66
CA GLU A 391 -2.99 -8.07 -3.75
C GLU A 391 -3.04 -6.57 -3.42
N GLY A 392 -2.73 -6.13 -2.20
CA GLY A 392 -3.02 -4.78 -1.71
C GLY A 392 -4.38 -4.66 -1.03
N SER A 393 -5.04 -5.80 -0.70
CA SER A 393 -6.44 -5.85 -0.28
C SER A 393 -6.75 -5.19 1.06
N GLY A 394 -5.77 -5.06 1.96
CA GLY A 394 -5.92 -4.33 3.22
C GLY A 394 -5.88 -2.81 3.06
N CYS A 395 -5.23 -2.30 2.01
CA CYS A 395 -5.03 -0.87 1.82
C CYS A 395 -6.34 -0.07 1.71
N PRO A 396 -7.37 -0.47 0.94
CA PRO A 396 -8.61 0.32 0.84
C PRO A 396 -9.33 0.53 2.17
N ILE A 397 -9.26 -0.46 3.07
CA ILE A 397 -9.87 -0.37 4.42
C ILE A 397 -9.03 0.57 5.28
N ALA A 398 -7.71 0.39 5.29
CA ALA A 398 -6.77 1.20 6.05
C ALA A 398 -6.80 2.68 5.63
N PHE A 399 -7.00 2.97 4.36
CA PHE A 399 -7.18 4.34 3.87
C PHE A 399 -8.33 5.05 4.58
N LYS A 400 -9.44 4.37 4.85
CA LYS A 400 -10.58 4.98 5.55
C LYS A 400 -10.29 5.25 7.03
N VAL A 401 -9.45 4.44 7.67
CA VAL A 401 -8.96 4.73 9.02
C VAL A 401 -8.08 6.00 9.01
N ILE A 402 -7.17 6.10 8.05
CA ILE A 402 -6.29 7.27 7.93
C ILE A 402 -7.10 8.54 7.57
N GLU A 403 -8.06 8.44 6.64
CA GLU A 403 -8.99 9.56 6.34
C GLU A 403 -9.73 10.03 7.58
N SER A 404 -10.18 9.10 8.41
CA SER A 404 -10.89 9.43 9.66
C SER A 404 -9.99 10.19 10.63
N ALA A 405 -8.72 9.78 10.75
CA ALA A 405 -7.74 10.48 11.58
C ALA A 405 -7.49 11.92 11.10
N VAL A 406 -7.38 12.12 9.78
CA VAL A 406 -7.25 13.46 9.17
C VAL A 406 -8.52 14.29 9.34
N ALA A 407 -9.70 13.67 9.22
CA ALA A 407 -10.98 14.37 9.42
C ALA A 407 -11.12 14.90 10.85
N VAL A 408 -10.72 14.13 11.86
CA VAL A 408 -10.68 14.59 13.26
C VAL A 408 -9.80 15.85 13.39
N MET A 409 -8.59 15.80 12.84
CA MET A 409 -7.65 16.93 12.88
C MET A 409 -8.21 18.19 12.20
N ARG A 410 -8.98 18.01 11.13
CA ARG A 410 -9.51 19.11 10.31
C ARG A 410 -10.81 19.69 10.86
N ASP A 411 -11.75 18.81 11.26
CA ASP A 411 -13.17 19.16 11.43
C ASP A 411 -13.60 19.23 12.90
N MET A 412 -12.82 18.65 13.83
CA MET A 412 -13.16 18.68 15.25
C MET A 412 -12.80 20.06 15.84
N ALA A 413 -13.75 20.65 16.56
CA ALA A 413 -13.56 21.92 17.25
C ALA A 413 -12.57 21.82 18.41
N THR A 414 -11.86 22.90 18.72
CA THR A 414 -11.10 23.04 19.97
C THR A 414 -12.08 23.31 21.13
N PHE A 415 -11.60 23.25 22.36
CA PHE A 415 -12.37 23.65 23.54
C PHE A 415 -12.83 25.11 23.44
N GLU A 416 -11.97 26.00 22.96
CA GLU A 416 -12.28 27.42 22.73
C GLU A 416 -13.37 27.59 21.65
N GLU A 417 -13.20 26.95 20.46
CA GLU A 417 -14.16 27.03 19.37
C GLU A 417 -15.55 26.46 19.74
N ALA A 418 -15.56 25.43 20.60
CA ALA A 418 -16.79 24.79 21.09
C ALA A 418 -17.40 25.50 22.30
N ALA A 419 -16.74 26.53 22.85
CA ALA A 419 -17.12 27.22 24.09
C ALA A 419 -17.32 26.24 25.28
N ILE A 420 -16.47 25.22 25.37
CA ILE A 420 -16.45 24.23 26.45
C ILE A 420 -15.29 24.59 27.39
N ASN A 421 -15.60 24.71 28.70
CA ASN A 421 -14.58 24.84 29.73
C ASN A 421 -13.89 23.49 29.93
N ASP A 422 -12.56 23.47 29.92
CA ASP A 422 -11.69 22.29 30.02
C ASP A 422 -10.99 22.12 31.39
N ASP A 423 -11.30 22.97 32.39
CA ASP A 423 -10.70 22.92 33.74
C ASP A 423 -10.83 21.52 34.37
N TYR A 424 -11.89 20.77 34.05
CA TYR A 424 -12.09 19.40 34.53
C TYR A 424 -11.06 18.39 34.01
N LEU A 425 -10.25 18.76 33.02
CA LEU A 425 -9.18 17.92 32.48
C LEU A 425 -7.83 18.15 33.13
N ASP A 426 -7.67 19.16 34.01
CA ASP A 426 -6.38 19.49 34.62
C ASP A 426 -5.77 18.32 35.41
N GLU A 427 -6.61 17.57 36.15
CA GLU A 427 -6.15 16.38 36.86
C GLU A 427 -5.71 15.25 35.91
N ILE A 428 -6.38 15.11 34.75
CA ILE A 428 -6.05 14.09 33.74
C ILE A 428 -4.75 14.46 32.99
N ARG A 429 -4.55 15.75 32.70
CA ARG A 429 -3.34 16.27 32.04
C ARG A 429 -2.09 16.18 32.91
N LEU A 430 -2.26 16.21 34.24
CA LEU A 430 -1.17 16.12 35.23
C LEU A 430 -0.86 14.68 35.67
N GLY A 431 -1.72 13.72 35.36
CA GLY A 431 -1.54 12.32 35.71
C GLY A 431 -1.14 11.46 34.51
N ASP A 432 -0.20 10.53 34.68
CA ASP A 432 0.19 9.47 33.71
C ASP A 432 -0.94 8.43 33.49
N SER A 433 -2.20 8.87 33.35
CA SER A 433 -3.38 8.01 33.52
C SER A 433 -3.91 7.38 32.24
N PHE A 434 -3.11 7.24 31.15
CA PHE A 434 -3.51 6.41 30.00
C PHE A 434 -2.32 5.75 29.35
#